data_4a05077bf234f0aeeef266d3f96d613d
#
_entry.id   4a05077bf234f0aeeef266d3f96d613d
#
_cell.length_a   1.000
_cell.length_b   1.000
_cell.length_c   1.000
_cell.angle_alpha   90.00
_cell.angle_beta   90.00
_cell.angle_gamma   90.00
#
_symmetry.space_group_name_H-M   'P 1'
#
loop_
_entity.id
_entity.type
_entity.pdbx_description
1 polymer ?
#
loop_
_entity_poly.entity_id
_entity_poly.type
_entity_poly.pdbx_seq_one_letter_code
_entity_poly.pdbx_strand_id
1 'polypeptide(L)'
;MNGLRTAFLAALLFLTTARACPAGPLDRVRQAFVDVSVMSYAPDGEATERFVRYSDYGRANDVLLLQLYTSVHLPDGEVRRLLGLFDAGGFWSDIDYDDRTRGRWQPSLHLTRMYALAKLYADPASAWHGDGRIGGLLHKGLAYWYAKKPSSLNWWHGEIGVPKKLAAILLMIRGELSGPELEQGLRIIERSRFGRTGQNKVWLAGNNLMRGLLTDDEALVAQARDQKIG
;
A
#
# COMPACT_ATOMS: atom_id res chain seq x y z
N MET A 1 -47.06 -20.15 30.45
CA MET A 1 -45.74 -20.32 29.81
C MET A 1 -45.67 -19.54 28.49
N ASN A 2 -45.89 -18.22 28.49
CA ASN A 2 -45.92 -17.40 27.25
C ASN A 2 -45.30 -16.00 27.45
N GLY A 3 -44.26 -15.88 28.27
CA GLY A 3 -43.64 -14.55 28.56
C GLY A 3 -42.18 -14.37 28.14
N LEU A 4 -41.53 -15.41 27.58
CA LEU A 4 -40.08 -15.34 27.28
C LEU A 4 -39.72 -15.26 25.79
N ARG A 5 -40.71 -15.26 24.90
CA ARG A 5 -40.45 -15.17 23.43
C ARG A 5 -40.53 -13.78 22.82
N THR A 6 -41.04 -12.80 23.55
CA THR A 6 -41.23 -11.42 23.02
C THR A 6 -40.06 -10.51 23.33
N ALA A 7 -39.13 -10.87 24.21
CA ALA A 7 -37.98 -10.00 24.55
C ALA A 7 -36.76 -10.21 23.61
N PHE A 8 -36.73 -11.32 22.84
CA PHE A 8 -35.59 -11.61 21.95
C PHE A 8 -35.71 -11.03 20.52
N LEU A 9 -36.91 -10.60 20.12
CA LEU A 9 -37.11 -9.98 18.81
C LEU A 9 -36.92 -8.46 18.81
N ALA A 10 -36.92 -7.80 19.97
CA ALA A 10 -36.72 -6.34 20.07
C ALA A 10 -35.22 -5.94 20.07
N ALA A 11 -34.32 -6.89 20.38
CA ALA A 11 -32.87 -6.61 20.39
C ALA A 11 -32.18 -6.77 19.02
N LEU A 12 -32.87 -7.34 18.01
CA LEU A 12 -32.30 -7.54 16.67
C LEU A 12 -32.65 -6.42 15.67
N LEU A 13 -33.43 -5.42 16.08
CA LEU A 13 -33.88 -4.32 15.20
C LEU A 13 -33.13 -3.01 15.44
N PHE A 14 -32.10 -2.99 16.30
CA PHE A 14 -31.24 -1.82 16.51
C PHE A 14 -29.85 -1.94 15.87
N LEU A 15 -29.59 -3.00 15.13
CA LEU A 15 -28.40 -3.15 14.31
C LEU A 15 -28.79 -2.88 12.86
N THR A 16 -28.27 -1.81 12.29
CA THR A 16 -28.31 -1.39 10.89
C THR A 16 -29.25 -0.25 10.54
N THR A 17 -29.00 0.91 11.08
CA THR A 17 -29.03 2.13 10.28
C THR A 17 -27.93 3.08 10.76
N ALA A 18 -26.67 2.62 10.74
CA ALA A 18 -25.61 3.57 10.48
C ALA A 18 -25.92 4.11 9.07
N ARG A 19 -26.62 5.24 8.99
CA ARG A 19 -26.68 6.01 7.75
C ARG A 19 -25.23 6.21 7.36
N ALA A 20 -24.79 5.50 6.31
CA ALA A 20 -23.51 5.78 5.68
C ALA A 20 -23.54 7.29 5.42
N CYS A 21 -22.69 8.03 6.10
CA CYS A 21 -22.49 9.43 5.81
C CYS A 21 -22.19 9.49 4.32
N PRO A 22 -22.88 10.32 3.51
CA PRO A 22 -22.64 10.33 2.08
C PRO A 22 -21.15 10.58 1.86
N ALA A 23 -20.50 9.69 1.11
CA ALA A 23 -19.07 9.75 0.85
C ALA A 23 -18.73 11.14 0.29
N GLY A 24 -17.80 11.83 0.91
CA GLY A 24 -17.33 13.14 0.47
C GLY A 24 -16.62 13.05 -0.89
N PRO A 25 -16.32 14.17 -1.54
CA PRO A 25 -15.61 14.19 -2.81
C PRO A 25 -14.30 13.39 -2.77
N LEU A 26 -13.54 13.52 -1.69
CA LEU A 26 -12.26 12.82 -1.51
C LEU A 26 -12.44 11.32 -1.23
N ASP A 27 -13.55 10.89 -0.61
CA ASP A 27 -13.81 9.47 -0.38
C ASP A 27 -13.99 8.73 -1.69
N ARG A 28 -14.69 9.32 -2.66
CA ARG A 28 -14.83 8.74 -4.00
C ARG A 28 -13.49 8.66 -4.73
N VAL A 29 -12.65 9.69 -4.62
CA VAL A 29 -11.30 9.69 -5.23
C VAL A 29 -10.42 8.66 -4.55
N ARG A 30 -10.51 8.52 -3.23
CA ARG A 30 -9.81 7.49 -2.46
C ARG A 30 -10.22 6.08 -2.90
N GLN A 31 -11.51 5.83 -2.97
CA GLN A 31 -12.02 4.53 -3.42
C GLN A 31 -11.56 4.23 -4.84
N ALA A 32 -11.69 5.17 -5.77
CA ALA A 32 -11.19 5.01 -7.13
C ALA A 32 -9.67 4.75 -7.18
N PHE A 33 -8.88 5.38 -6.30
CA PHE A 33 -7.46 5.08 -6.18
C PHE A 33 -7.21 3.63 -5.74
N VAL A 34 -7.94 3.16 -4.73
CA VAL A 34 -7.83 1.78 -4.25
C VAL A 34 -8.25 0.81 -5.35
N ASP A 35 -9.40 1.03 -5.97
CA ASP A 35 -9.93 0.17 -7.04
C ASP A 35 -8.92 0.02 -8.18
N VAL A 36 -8.33 1.12 -8.65
CA VAL A 36 -7.29 1.08 -9.71
C VAL A 36 -6.01 0.41 -9.19
N SER A 37 -5.63 0.63 -7.93
CA SER A 37 -4.41 0.06 -7.36
C SER A 37 -4.50 -1.46 -7.20
N VAL A 38 -5.66 -1.99 -6.86
CA VAL A 38 -5.88 -3.44 -6.68
C VAL A 38 -6.25 -4.15 -7.97
N MET A 39 -6.65 -3.44 -9.03
CA MET A 39 -6.96 -4.07 -10.32
C MET A 39 -5.81 -4.99 -10.76
N SER A 40 -6.18 -6.24 -11.00
CA SER A 40 -5.30 -7.21 -11.64
C SER A 40 -5.65 -7.28 -13.12
N TYR A 41 -4.74 -6.86 -13.99
CA TYR A 41 -4.81 -7.29 -15.37
C TYR A 41 -4.32 -8.74 -15.39
N ALA A 42 -5.19 -9.70 -15.73
CA ALA A 42 -4.72 -11.01 -16.08
C ALA A 42 -3.83 -10.83 -17.32
N PRO A 43 -2.50 -11.00 -17.22
CA PRO A 43 -1.67 -10.97 -18.40
C PRO A 43 -2.11 -12.12 -19.29
N ASP A 44 -2.11 -11.91 -20.62
CA ASP A 44 -2.15 -13.04 -21.52
C ASP A 44 -0.98 -13.99 -21.22
N GLY A 45 -1.11 -15.27 -21.58
CA GLY A 45 -0.09 -16.28 -21.26
C GLY A 45 1.31 -15.87 -21.73
N GLU A 46 1.41 -15.12 -22.85
CA GLU A 46 2.65 -14.61 -23.41
C GLU A 46 3.31 -13.52 -22.57
N ALA A 47 2.51 -12.62 -21.99
CA ALA A 47 3.00 -11.60 -21.06
C ALA A 47 3.52 -12.25 -19.76
N THR A 48 2.84 -13.31 -19.29
CA THR A 48 3.29 -14.08 -18.12
C THR A 48 4.60 -14.81 -18.38
N GLU A 49 4.77 -15.42 -19.56
CA GLU A 49 6.02 -16.08 -19.93
C GLU A 49 7.19 -15.11 -20.11
N ARG A 50 6.96 -13.95 -20.73
CA ARG A 50 7.99 -12.88 -20.82
C ARG A 50 8.37 -12.39 -19.43
N PHE A 51 7.43 -12.29 -18.55
CA PHE A 51 7.59 -11.87 -17.18
C PHE A 51 8.45 -12.88 -16.39
N VAL A 52 8.16 -14.17 -16.50
CA VAL A 52 8.96 -15.26 -15.91
C VAL A 52 10.38 -15.27 -16.47
N ARG A 53 10.57 -15.08 -17.80
CA ARG A 53 11.91 -15.00 -18.41
C ARG A 53 12.71 -13.77 -17.95
N TYR A 54 12.07 -12.64 -17.68
CA TYR A 54 12.75 -11.47 -17.09
C TYR A 54 13.17 -11.72 -15.64
N SER A 55 12.43 -12.57 -14.91
CA SER A 55 12.80 -12.99 -13.55
C SER A 55 13.99 -13.94 -13.51
N ASP A 56 14.32 -14.63 -14.61
CA ASP A 56 15.54 -15.45 -14.76
C ASP A 56 16.85 -14.66 -14.69
N TYR A 57 16.80 -13.32 -14.71
CA TYR A 57 17.92 -12.50 -14.27
C TYR A 57 18.22 -12.64 -12.76
N GLY A 58 17.74 -13.71 -12.18
CA GLY A 58 18.35 -14.38 -11.03
C GLY A 58 17.88 -13.95 -9.67
N ARG A 59 16.70 -13.30 -9.48
CA ARG A 59 16.18 -13.06 -8.12
C ARG A 59 14.66 -12.90 -8.10
N ALA A 60 14.00 -13.63 -7.20
CA ALA A 60 12.59 -13.48 -6.83
C ALA A 60 12.18 -12.02 -6.53
N ASN A 61 13.12 -11.16 -6.22
CA ASN A 61 12.94 -9.74 -5.93
C ASN A 61 12.55 -8.90 -7.16
N ASP A 62 12.97 -9.30 -8.36
CA ASP A 62 12.66 -8.56 -9.60
C ASP A 62 11.19 -8.78 -10.03
N VAL A 63 10.61 -9.92 -9.70
CA VAL A 63 9.18 -10.21 -9.92
C VAL A 63 8.30 -9.23 -9.14
N LEU A 64 8.63 -8.96 -7.87
CA LEU A 64 7.89 -8.01 -7.03
C LEU A 64 7.97 -6.57 -7.55
N LEU A 65 9.13 -6.17 -8.11
CA LEU A 65 9.28 -4.86 -8.72
C LEU A 65 8.43 -4.71 -9.98
N LEU A 66 8.41 -5.76 -10.82
CA LEU A 66 7.59 -5.78 -12.03
C LEU A 66 6.09 -5.78 -11.73
N GLN A 67 5.64 -6.49 -10.69
CA GLN A 67 4.23 -6.50 -10.27
C GLN A 67 3.71 -5.13 -9.82
N LEU A 68 4.59 -4.27 -9.28
CA LEU A 68 4.24 -2.88 -8.99
C LEU A 68 3.93 -2.07 -10.25
N TYR A 69 4.53 -2.42 -11.39
CA TYR A 69 4.32 -1.73 -12.66
C TYR A 69 3.24 -2.36 -13.53
N THR A 70 2.97 -3.64 -13.35
CA THR A 70 2.07 -4.41 -14.23
C THR A 70 0.69 -4.70 -13.64
N SER A 71 0.42 -4.27 -12.40
CA SER A 71 -0.87 -4.53 -11.72
C SER A 71 -1.23 -6.01 -11.58
N VAL A 72 -0.26 -6.92 -11.65
CA VAL A 72 -0.48 -8.37 -11.45
C VAL A 72 -0.48 -8.69 -9.97
N HIS A 73 -1.39 -9.56 -9.52
CA HIS A 73 -1.36 -10.09 -8.17
C HIS A 73 -0.23 -11.10 -7.99
N LEU A 74 0.32 -11.16 -6.78
CA LEU A 74 1.27 -12.19 -6.41
C LEU A 74 0.61 -13.57 -6.49
N PRO A 75 1.29 -14.57 -7.09
CA PRO A 75 0.83 -15.96 -7.01
C PRO A 75 0.79 -16.44 -5.55
N ASP A 76 -0.15 -17.32 -5.23
CA ASP A 76 -0.35 -17.86 -3.88
C ASP A 76 0.92 -18.45 -3.25
N GLY A 77 1.73 -19.15 -4.05
CA GLY A 77 3.01 -19.69 -3.59
C GLY A 77 3.97 -18.62 -3.11
N GLU A 78 4.00 -17.47 -3.81
CA GLU A 78 4.85 -16.34 -3.43
C GLU A 78 4.31 -15.63 -2.18
N VAL A 79 2.99 -15.48 -2.05
CA VAL A 79 2.37 -14.94 -0.83
C VAL A 79 2.78 -15.77 0.38
N ARG A 80 2.63 -17.11 0.29
CA ARG A 80 3.02 -18.03 1.38
C ARG A 80 4.51 -17.93 1.71
N ARG A 81 5.36 -17.82 0.67
CA ARG A 81 6.80 -17.64 0.85
C ARG A 81 7.11 -16.34 1.60
N LEU A 82 6.50 -15.22 1.21
CA LEU A 82 6.70 -13.93 1.87
C LEU A 82 6.23 -13.94 3.32
N LEU A 83 5.09 -14.59 3.61
CA LEU A 83 4.59 -14.77 4.97
C LEU A 83 5.55 -15.64 5.80
N GLY A 84 6.13 -16.70 5.21
CA GLY A 84 7.09 -17.57 5.89
C GLY A 84 8.45 -16.94 6.18
N LEU A 85 8.87 -15.95 5.39
CA LEU A 85 10.12 -15.22 5.60
C LEU A 85 9.97 -14.00 6.53
N PHE A 86 8.74 -13.65 6.88
CA PHE A 86 8.48 -12.48 7.72
C PHE A 86 8.68 -12.82 9.20
N ASP A 87 9.59 -12.10 9.84
CA ASP A 87 9.91 -12.27 11.24
C ASP A 87 8.87 -11.61 12.17
N ALA A 88 8.72 -12.13 13.38
CA ALA A 88 7.83 -11.59 14.39
C ALA A 88 8.16 -10.12 14.76
N GLY A 89 9.41 -9.71 14.57
CA GLY A 89 9.89 -8.34 14.74
C GLY A 89 9.48 -7.36 13.65
N GLY A 90 8.77 -7.81 12.60
CA GLY A 90 8.23 -6.94 11.57
C GLY A 90 9.13 -6.73 10.34
N PHE A 91 10.06 -7.62 10.07
CA PHE A 91 11.01 -7.52 8.95
C PHE A 91 11.13 -8.85 8.18
N TRP A 92 11.69 -8.78 6.98
CA TRP A 92 12.06 -9.98 6.22
C TRP A 92 13.52 -10.33 6.46
N SER A 93 13.78 -11.57 6.84
CA SER A 93 15.12 -12.07 7.20
C SER A 93 16.13 -12.08 6.03
N ASP A 94 15.65 -12.02 4.80
CA ASP A 94 16.44 -12.02 3.56
C ASP A 94 16.73 -10.60 3.03
N ILE A 95 16.44 -9.54 3.80
CA ILE A 95 16.72 -8.14 3.44
C ILE A 95 17.83 -7.60 4.35
N ASP A 96 18.88 -7.06 3.75
CA ASP A 96 19.87 -6.25 4.48
C ASP A 96 19.32 -4.81 4.67
N TYR A 97 18.88 -4.50 5.88
CA TYR A 97 18.34 -3.18 6.23
C TYR A 97 19.41 -2.12 6.51
N ASP A 98 20.67 -2.51 6.61
CA ASP A 98 21.80 -1.59 6.75
C ASP A 98 22.47 -1.25 5.42
N ASP A 99 22.00 -1.87 4.31
CA ASP A 99 22.40 -1.52 2.96
C ASP A 99 22.12 -0.03 2.67
N ARG A 100 23.12 0.68 2.16
CA ARG A 100 23.05 2.10 1.80
C ARG A 100 23.39 2.36 0.33
N THR A 101 23.42 1.35 -0.50
CA THR A 101 23.77 1.47 -1.92
C THR A 101 22.86 2.47 -2.65
N ARG A 102 23.40 3.10 -3.68
CA ARG A 102 22.63 4.03 -4.52
C ARG A 102 21.66 3.34 -5.45
N GLY A 103 22.06 2.19 -6.00
CA GLY A 103 21.25 1.35 -6.85
C GLY A 103 20.85 0.07 -6.11
N ARG A 104 19.77 -0.57 -6.51
CA ARG A 104 19.31 -1.85 -5.93
C ARG A 104 19.29 -1.87 -4.38
N TRP A 105 18.95 -0.74 -3.80
CA TRP A 105 18.87 -0.55 -2.35
C TRP A 105 17.89 -1.55 -1.73
N GLN A 106 18.44 -2.51 -0.98
CA GLN A 106 17.68 -3.67 -0.50
C GLN A 106 16.50 -3.30 0.41
N PRO A 107 16.61 -2.33 1.36
CA PRO A 107 15.47 -1.98 2.19
C PRO A 107 14.22 -1.56 1.40
N SER A 108 14.36 -1.11 0.15
CA SER A 108 13.20 -0.78 -0.69
C SER A 108 12.29 -1.98 -0.96
N LEU A 109 12.82 -3.20 -0.87
CA LEU A 109 12.07 -4.45 -1.03
C LEU A 109 11.02 -4.62 0.08
N HIS A 110 11.30 -4.15 1.29
CA HIS A 110 10.36 -4.17 2.39
C HIS A 110 9.02 -3.52 2.00
N LEU A 111 9.06 -2.25 1.59
CA LEU A 111 7.85 -1.54 1.15
C LEU A 111 7.28 -2.10 -0.15
N THR A 112 8.11 -2.67 -1.03
CA THR A 112 7.65 -3.33 -2.24
C THR A 112 6.80 -4.56 -1.92
N ARG A 113 7.26 -5.41 -1.01
CA ARG A 113 6.52 -6.60 -0.55
C ARG A 113 5.25 -6.20 0.19
N MET A 114 5.33 -5.23 1.09
CA MET A 114 4.16 -4.69 1.78
C MET A 114 3.11 -4.15 0.80
N TYR A 115 3.53 -3.41 -0.22
CA TYR A 115 2.62 -2.89 -1.24
C TYR A 115 1.90 -4.02 -1.98
N ALA A 116 2.65 -5.05 -2.41
CA ALA A 116 2.06 -6.18 -3.12
C ALA A 116 1.06 -6.96 -2.23
N LEU A 117 1.38 -7.15 -0.95
CA LEU A 117 0.48 -7.78 0.01
C LEU A 117 -0.73 -6.91 0.35
N ALA A 118 -0.55 -5.58 0.47
CA ALA A 118 -1.65 -4.65 0.70
C ALA A 118 -2.66 -4.63 -0.45
N LYS A 119 -2.20 -4.79 -1.70
CA LYS A 119 -3.10 -4.96 -2.86
C LYS A 119 -4.01 -6.16 -2.70
N LEU A 120 -3.44 -7.32 -2.36
CA LEU A 120 -4.21 -8.56 -2.17
C LEU A 120 -5.17 -8.45 -0.98
N TYR A 121 -4.72 -7.79 0.08
CA TYR A 121 -5.50 -7.57 1.29
C TYR A 121 -6.71 -6.67 1.04
N ALA A 122 -6.53 -5.60 0.27
CA ALA A 122 -7.57 -4.62 -0.03
C ALA A 122 -8.51 -5.03 -1.17
N ASP A 123 -8.12 -5.97 -2.04
CA ASP A 123 -8.91 -6.41 -3.19
C ASP A 123 -10.04 -7.36 -2.79
N PRO A 124 -11.32 -6.96 -2.91
CA PRO A 124 -12.46 -7.84 -2.60
C PRO A 124 -12.50 -9.13 -3.43
N ALA A 125 -11.87 -9.15 -4.61
CA ALA A 125 -11.80 -10.33 -5.48
C ALA A 125 -10.65 -11.28 -5.12
N SER A 126 -9.74 -10.87 -4.24
CA SER A 126 -8.59 -11.67 -3.82
C SER A 126 -8.98 -12.76 -2.82
N ALA A 127 -8.41 -13.94 -2.97
CA ALA A 127 -8.50 -15.00 -1.94
C ALA A 127 -7.84 -14.60 -0.59
N TRP A 128 -7.07 -13.51 -0.59
CA TRP A 128 -6.37 -12.96 0.57
C TRP A 128 -7.02 -11.68 1.11
N HIS A 129 -8.24 -11.36 0.63
CA HIS A 129 -8.98 -10.19 1.10
C HIS A 129 -9.23 -10.27 2.61
N GLY A 130 -8.79 -9.24 3.34
CA GLY A 130 -8.97 -9.17 4.79
C GLY A 130 -8.25 -10.27 5.58
N ASP A 131 -7.26 -11.00 5.01
CA ASP A 131 -6.52 -12.04 5.71
C ASP A 131 -5.76 -11.45 6.89
N GLY A 132 -6.09 -11.89 8.12
CA GLY A 132 -5.53 -11.34 9.36
C GLY A 132 -4.01 -11.51 9.50
N ARG A 133 -3.39 -12.48 8.81
CA ARG A 133 -1.93 -12.64 8.79
C ARG A 133 -1.29 -11.53 7.97
N ILE A 134 -1.88 -11.19 6.82
CA ILE A 134 -1.42 -10.08 5.98
C ILE A 134 -1.66 -8.76 6.71
N GLY A 135 -2.85 -8.54 7.28
CA GLY A 135 -3.13 -7.34 8.08
C GLY A 135 -2.13 -7.15 9.20
N GLY A 136 -1.90 -8.21 10.02
CA GLY A 136 -0.91 -8.18 11.10
C GLY A 136 0.53 -7.93 10.61
N LEU A 137 0.91 -8.47 9.44
CA LEU A 137 2.19 -8.23 8.79
C LEU A 137 2.33 -6.76 8.39
N LEU A 138 1.30 -6.16 7.80
CA LEU A 138 1.33 -4.77 7.36
C LEU A 138 1.58 -3.81 8.52
N HIS A 139 0.86 -3.96 9.64
CA HIS A 139 1.08 -3.14 10.84
C HIS A 139 2.46 -3.34 11.46
N LYS A 140 2.93 -4.58 11.61
CA LYS A 140 4.27 -4.88 12.13
C LYS A 140 5.37 -4.35 11.21
N GLY A 141 5.19 -4.50 9.89
CA GLY A 141 6.12 -3.97 8.89
C GLY A 141 6.21 -2.45 8.92
N LEU A 142 5.08 -1.73 9.07
CA LEU A 142 5.08 -0.28 9.28
C LEU A 142 5.83 0.09 10.55
N ALA A 143 5.55 -0.56 11.68
CA ALA A 143 6.21 -0.28 12.95
C ALA A 143 7.74 -0.47 12.84
N TYR A 144 8.18 -1.58 12.24
CA TYR A 144 9.61 -1.83 12.02
C TYR A 144 10.25 -0.76 11.11
N TRP A 145 9.59 -0.42 9.98
CA TRP A 145 10.08 0.60 9.06
C TRP A 145 10.28 1.95 9.75
N TYR A 146 9.32 2.35 10.57
CA TYR A 146 9.37 3.61 11.30
C TYR A 146 10.45 3.62 12.39
N ALA A 147 10.70 2.50 13.04
CA ALA A 147 11.74 2.37 14.05
C ALA A 147 13.14 2.30 13.43
N LYS A 148 13.33 1.47 12.38
CA LYS A 148 14.63 1.23 11.74
C LYS A 148 15.10 2.42 10.92
N LYS A 149 14.18 3.15 10.27
CA LYS A 149 14.45 4.34 9.44
C LYS A 149 15.52 4.11 8.36
N PRO A 150 15.41 3.08 7.51
CA PRO A 150 16.41 2.80 6.51
C PRO A 150 16.61 4.00 5.57
N SER A 151 17.83 4.25 5.13
CA SER A 151 18.16 5.39 4.27
C SER A 151 19.12 4.99 3.16
N SER A 152 18.86 5.45 1.95
CA SER A 152 19.71 5.27 0.78
C SER A 152 20.59 6.51 0.54
N LEU A 153 21.75 6.31 -0.08
CA LEU A 153 22.58 7.42 -0.59
C LEU A 153 21.99 8.03 -1.89
N ASN A 154 20.98 7.42 -2.47
CA ASN A 154 20.23 7.97 -3.60
C ASN A 154 19.01 8.75 -3.08
N TRP A 155 19.04 10.06 -3.27
CA TRP A 155 17.97 10.98 -2.88
C TRP A 155 16.57 10.56 -3.40
N TRP A 156 16.52 9.93 -4.58
CA TRP A 156 15.27 9.50 -5.20
C TRP A 156 14.47 8.54 -4.30
N HIS A 157 15.16 7.64 -3.60
CA HIS A 157 14.48 6.75 -2.66
C HIS A 157 13.84 7.53 -1.51
N GLY A 158 14.56 8.52 -0.96
CA GLY A 158 14.07 9.31 0.18
C GLY A 158 12.92 10.25 -0.16
N GLU A 159 12.97 10.89 -1.34
CA GLU A 159 12.00 11.92 -1.74
C GLU A 159 10.85 11.36 -2.59
N ILE A 160 11.06 10.27 -3.32
CA ILE A 160 10.06 9.75 -4.28
C ILE A 160 9.69 8.30 -3.99
N GLY A 161 10.66 7.40 -4.01
CA GLY A 161 10.38 5.96 -4.03
C GLY A 161 9.74 5.43 -2.75
N VAL A 162 10.27 5.80 -1.59
CA VAL A 162 9.71 5.44 -0.27
C VAL A 162 8.35 6.12 -0.04
N PRO A 163 8.23 7.46 -0.19
CA PRO A 163 6.94 8.14 -0.07
C PRO A 163 5.84 7.54 -0.95
N LYS A 164 6.16 7.22 -2.21
CA LYS A 164 5.21 6.65 -3.16
C LYS A 164 4.61 5.32 -2.67
N LYS A 165 5.47 4.39 -2.28
CA LYS A 165 5.02 3.07 -1.83
C LYS A 165 4.27 3.16 -0.51
N LEU A 166 4.82 3.93 0.42
CA LEU A 166 4.23 4.10 1.75
C LEU A 166 2.84 4.75 1.66
N ALA A 167 2.69 5.83 0.89
CA ALA A 167 1.39 6.48 0.71
C ALA A 167 0.34 5.54 0.12
N ALA A 168 0.71 4.73 -0.87
CA ALA A 168 -0.19 3.76 -1.47
C ALA A 168 -0.59 2.65 -0.47
N ILE A 169 0.34 2.11 0.31
CA ILE A 169 0.04 1.14 1.36
C ILE A 169 -0.95 1.73 2.36
N LEU A 170 -0.65 2.93 2.89
CA LEU A 170 -1.51 3.58 3.88
C LEU A 170 -2.91 3.88 3.35
N LEU A 171 -3.06 4.22 2.06
CA LEU A 171 -4.38 4.39 1.45
C LEU A 171 -5.18 3.09 1.38
N MET A 172 -4.54 1.98 1.03
CA MET A 172 -5.19 0.68 0.92
C MET A 172 -5.69 0.14 2.28
N ILE A 173 -4.99 0.45 3.37
CA ILE A 173 -5.37 0.01 4.72
C ILE A 173 -5.85 1.17 5.62
N ARG A 174 -6.27 2.30 5.02
CA ARG A 174 -6.57 3.54 5.77
C ARG A 174 -7.57 3.35 6.91
N GLY A 175 -8.57 2.51 6.72
CA GLY A 175 -9.60 2.24 7.72
C GLY A 175 -9.12 1.51 8.98
N GLU A 176 -7.93 0.92 8.92
CA GLU A 176 -7.35 0.09 10.00
C GLU A 176 -6.16 0.77 10.68
N LEU A 177 -5.67 1.89 10.12
CA LEU A 177 -4.53 2.62 10.67
C LEU A 177 -4.86 3.27 12.00
N SER A 178 -3.97 3.09 12.98
CA SER A 178 -3.97 3.94 14.17
C SER A 178 -3.48 5.35 13.85
N GLY A 179 -3.90 6.35 14.65
CA GLY A 179 -3.43 7.72 14.50
C GLY A 179 -1.89 7.85 14.44
N PRO A 180 -1.14 7.22 15.38
CA PRO A 180 0.32 7.25 15.35
C PRO A 180 0.95 6.61 14.12
N GLU A 181 0.38 5.53 13.57
CA GLU A 181 0.88 4.91 12.32
C GLU A 181 0.72 5.85 11.13
N LEU A 182 -0.45 6.45 11.00
CA LEU A 182 -0.72 7.42 9.95
C LEU A 182 0.21 8.64 10.07
N GLU A 183 0.36 9.20 11.26
CA GLU A 183 1.20 10.37 11.49
C GLU A 183 2.67 10.11 11.14
N GLN A 184 3.22 8.96 11.54
CA GLN A 184 4.59 8.58 11.19
C GLN A 184 4.76 8.42 9.68
N GLY A 185 3.79 7.82 9.00
CA GLY A 185 3.78 7.69 7.56
C GLY A 185 3.74 9.03 6.85
N LEU A 186 2.87 9.94 7.28
CA LEU A 186 2.75 11.28 6.73
C LEU A 186 4.06 12.07 6.82
N ARG A 187 4.78 12.01 7.96
CA ARG A 187 6.11 12.64 8.11
C ARG A 187 7.13 12.16 7.08
N ILE A 188 7.02 10.92 6.63
CA ILE A 188 7.89 10.38 5.57
C ILE A 188 7.42 10.88 4.20
N ILE A 189 6.12 10.86 3.94
CA ILE A 189 5.52 11.27 2.66
C ILE A 189 5.75 12.76 2.40
N GLU A 190 5.79 13.59 3.42
CA GLU A 190 6.09 15.03 3.35
C GLU A 190 7.48 15.38 2.77
N ARG A 191 8.38 14.40 2.67
CA ARG A 191 9.66 14.58 1.98
C ARG A 191 9.48 14.78 0.46
N SER A 192 8.33 14.39 -0.09
CA SER A 192 7.96 14.59 -1.50
C SER A 192 7.53 16.03 -1.76
N ARG A 193 8.50 16.94 -1.86
CA ARG A 193 8.22 18.37 -2.12
C ARG A 193 8.11 18.63 -3.62
N PHE A 194 7.17 19.49 -4.04
CA PHE A 194 7.12 19.98 -5.40
C PHE A 194 8.43 20.68 -5.79
N GLY A 195 8.72 20.80 -7.10
CA GLY A 195 9.84 21.59 -7.58
C GLY A 195 10.86 20.83 -8.44
N ARG A 196 10.60 19.57 -8.81
CA ARG A 196 11.39 18.84 -9.81
C ARG A 196 10.76 18.98 -11.20
N THR A 197 11.47 18.53 -12.23
CA THR A 197 11.03 18.55 -13.63
C THR A 197 10.90 17.14 -14.20
N GLY A 198 10.30 17.03 -15.39
CA GLY A 198 10.15 15.77 -16.10
C GLY A 198 9.37 14.72 -15.27
N GLN A 199 9.76 13.47 -15.40
CA GLN A 199 9.08 12.36 -14.71
C GLN A 199 9.07 12.49 -13.17
N ASN A 200 10.11 13.09 -12.60
CA ASN A 200 10.16 13.32 -11.16
C ASN A 200 9.05 14.28 -10.69
N LYS A 201 8.72 15.31 -11.49
CA LYS A 201 7.58 16.21 -11.21
C LYS A 201 6.28 15.42 -11.09
N VAL A 202 6.03 14.50 -12.02
CA VAL A 202 4.81 13.65 -12.04
C VAL A 202 4.74 12.75 -10.81
N TRP A 203 5.86 12.13 -10.41
CA TRP A 203 5.90 11.27 -9.23
C TRP A 203 5.68 12.04 -7.94
N LEU A 204 6.30 13.22 -7.81
CA LEU A 204 6.10 14.08 -6.65
C LEU A 204 4.66 14.59 -6.54
N ALA A 205 4.05 14.96 -7.67
CA ALA A 205 2.64 15.32 -7.72
C ALA A 205 1.75 14.14 -7.30
N GLY A 206 2.04 12.93 -7.78
CA GLY A 206 1.32 11.72 -7.35
C GLY A 206 1.44 11.44 -5.85
N ASN A 207 2.64 11.61 -5.26
CA ASN A 207 2.85 11.41 -3.83
C ASN A 207 2.08 12.46 -3.00
N ASN A 208 2.06 13.73 -3.44
CA ASN A 208 1.30 14.78 -2.76
C ASN A 208 -0.21 14.62 -2.92
N LEU A 209 -0.68 14.12 -4.08
CA LEU A 209 -2.08 13.75 -4.25
C LEU A 209 -2.49 12.68 -3.23
N MET A 210 -1.71 11.60 -3.12
CA MET A 210 -1.98 10.55 -2.13
C MET A 210 -1.92 11.08 -0.69
N ARG A 211 -0.99 12.01 -0.39
CA ARG A 211 -0.93 12.67 0.91
C ARG A 211 -2.21 13.46 1.19
N GLY A 212 -2.67 14.27 0.24
CA GLY A 212 -3.94 15.01 0.38
C GLY A 212 -5.14 14.08 0.60
N LEU A 213 -5.17 12.92 -0.06
CA LEU A 213 -6.19 11.90 0.18
C LEU A 213 -6.10 11.27 1.58
N LEU A 214 -4.91 11.11 2.14
CA LEU A 214 -4.71 10.59 3.50
C LEU A 214 -5.12 11.58 4.58
N THR A 215 -4.97 12.88 4.32
CA THR A 215 -5.18 13.97 5.29
C THR A 215 -6.49 14.74 5.09
N ASP A 216 -7.32 14.34 4.14
CA ASP A 216 -8.55 15.07 3.74
C ASP A 216 -8.28 16.52 3.29
N ASP A 217 -7.10 16.79 2.71
CA ASP A 217 -6.66 18.11 2.25
C ASP A 217 -6.99 18.30 0.76
N GLU A 218 -8.18 18.89 0.51
CA GLU A 218 -8.65 19.17 -0.86
C GLU A 218 -7.75 20.17 -1.59
N ALA A 219 -7.16 21.13 -0.90
CA ALA A 219 -6.26 22.12 -1.49
C ALA A 219 -4.99 21.46 -2.01
N LEU A 220 -4.41 20.54 -1.24
CA LEU A 220 -3.24 19.76 -1.65
C LEU A 220 -3.55 18.85 -2.84
N VAL A 221 -4.73 18.21 -2.83
CA VAL A 221 -5.19 17.37 -3.97
C VAL A 221 -5.32 18.20 -5.24
N ALA A 222 -5.93 19.39 -5.16
CA ALA A 222 -6.05 20.31 -6.29
C ALA A 222 -4.68 20.78 -6.79
N GLN A 223 -3.79 21.22 -5.88
CA GLN A 223 -2.43 21.62 -6.22
C GLN A 223 -1.65 20.50 -6.92
N ALA A 224 -1.74 19.26 -6.41
CA ALA A 224 -1.05 18.12 -6.99
C ALA A 224 -1.55 17.79 -8.40
N ARG A 225 -2.87 17.88 -8.64
CA ARG A 225 -3.47 17.73 -9.96
C ARG A 225 -2.90 18.77 -10.95
N ASP A 226 -2.89 20.02 -10.55
CA ASP A 226 -2.47 21.13 -11.43
C ASP A 226 -0.97 21.04 -11.76
N GLN A 227 -0.15 20.59 -10.82
CA GLN A 227 1.28 20.30 -11.06
C GLN A 227 1.52 19.16 -12.06
N LYS A 228 0.58 18.23 -12.22
CA LYS A 228 0.71 17.08 -13.12
C LYS A 228 0.33 17.44 -14.57
N ILE A 229 -0.57 18.40 -14.74
CA ILE A 229 -1.14 18.79 -16.05
C ILE A 229 -0.32 19.90 -16.71
N GLY A 230 0.36 20.75 -15.96
CA GLY A 230 1.27 21.79 -16.44
C GLY A 230 2.72 21.31 -16.52
#